data_92e3181637954f8f3f78cbcce8ad7082
#
_entry.id   92e3181637954f8f3f78cbcce8ad7082
#
_cell.length_a   1.000
_cell.length_b   1.000
_cell.length_c   1.000
_cell.angle_alpha   90.00
_cell.angle_beta   90.00
_cell.angle_gamma   90.00
#
_symmetry.space_group_name_H-M   'P 1'
#
loop_
_entity.id
_entity.type
_entity.pdbx_description
1 polymer ?
#
loop_
_entity_poly.entity_id
_entity_poly.type
_entity_poly.pdbx_seq_one_letter_code
_entity_poly.pdbx_strand_id
1 'polypeptide(L)'
;MEEVIEPVSKELIIAELTEDKRLRMTNKSNNQIYIITYQDSPNIMREIGRLREIAFRAAGGGTGLSMDIDEYDTMENPYKQLIVWNPEAEEILGGYRYILGTDVRFDEHGAPVLATSHMFNFSDRFVKEFLPTTIE
;
A
#
# COMPACT_ATOMS: atom_id res chain seq x y z
N MET A 1 22.69 4.73 -6.33
CA MET A 1 21.53 4.58 -5.42
C MET A 1 21.12 5.96 -4.96
N GLU A 2 19.85 6.28 -5.10
CA GLU A 2 19.34 7.60 -4.68
C GLU A 2 19.27 7.69 -3.17
N GLU A 3 19.39 8.89 -2.63
CA GLU A 3 19.11 9.11 -1.22
C GLU A 3 17.62 8.92 -0.96
N VAL A 4 17.30 8.29 0.16
CA VAL A 4 15.91 8.16 0.61
C VAL A 4 15.41 9.55 1.02
N ILE A 5 14.16 9.86 0.72
CA ILE A 5 13.58 11.16 1.09
C ILE A 5 13.62 11.38 2.59
N GLU A 6 13.57 12.64 3.00
CA GLU A 6 13.42 13.00 4.41
C GLU A 6 12.10 12.47 4.97
N PRO A 7 12.03 12.20 6.29
CA PRO A 7 10.76 11.80 6.90
C PRO A 7 9.66 12.81 6.59
N VAL A 8 8.49 12.30 6.21
CA VAL A 8 7.32 13.16 5.98
C VAL A 8 6.86 13.76 7.31
N SER A 9 6.51 15.04 7.30
CA SER A 9 6.05 15.73 8.50
C SER A 9 4.89 14.98 9.17
N LYS A 10 4.99 14.78 10.48
CA LYS A 10 3.93 14.13 11.26
C LYS A 10 2.61 14.88 11.17
N GLU A 11 2.64 16.18 11.07
CA GLU A 11 1.45 17.01 10.92
C GLU A 11 0.70 16.68 9.63
N LEU A 12 1.42 16.48 8.52
CA LEU A 12 0.83 16.11 7.25
C LEU A 12 0.23 14.70 7.30
N ILE A 13 0.91 13.77 7.95
CA ILE A 13 0.42 12.40 8.13
C ILE A 13 -0.86 12.41 8.97
N ILE A 14 -0.83 13.07 10.12
CA ILE A 14 -1.97 13.12 11.04
C ILE A 14 -3.18 13.77 10.38
N ALA A 15 -2.96 14.80 9.57
CA ALA A 15 -4.05 15.47 8.85
C ALA A 15 -4.78 14.52 7.89
N GLU A 16 -4.10 13.49 7.39
CA GLU A 16 -4.69 12.49 6.48
C GLU A 16 -5.31 11.29 7.21
N LEU A 17 -5.02 11.13 8.51
CA LEU A 17 -5.56 10.03 9.31
C LEU A 17 -6.96 10.37 9.80
N THR A 18 -7.91 10.47 8.90
CA THR A 18 -9.29 10.81 9.20
C THR A 18 -10.08 9.59 9.67
N GLU A 19 -11.16 9.84 10.42
CA GLU A 19 -11.96 8.80 11.06
C GLU A 19 -12.55 7.79 10.06
N ASP A 20 -12.92 8.27 8.88
CA ASP A 20 -13.49 7.42 7.83
C ASP A 20 -12.52 6.38 7.27
N LYS A 21 -11.22 6.59 7.46
CA LYS A 21 -10.18 5.66 7.02
C LYS A 21 -9.80 4.64 8.10
N ARG A 22 -10.18 4.91 9.36
CA ARG A 22 -9.83 4.03 10.47
C ARG A 22 -10.67 2.77 10.45
N LEU A 23 -10.00 1.62 10.45
CA LEU A 23 -10.67 0.33 10.46
C LEU A 23 -11.05 -0.11 11.87
N ARG A 24 -10.08 -0.13 12.78
CA ARG A 24 -10.29 -0.49 14.17
C ARG A 24 -9.06 -0.19 15.02
N MET A 25 -9.24 -0.27 16.35
CA MET A 25 -8.13 -0.28 17.30
C MET A 25 -7.60 -1.70 17.43
N THR A 26 -6.29 -1.84 17.65
CA THR A 26 -5.74 -3.15 17.99
C THR A 26 -6.00 -3.46 19.46
N ASN A 27 -6.10 -4.75 19.79
CA ASN A 27 -6.48 -5.17 21.14
C ASN A 27 -5.38 -5.03 22.20
N LYS A 28 -4.12 -4.91 21.82
CA LYS A 28 -3.00 -5.05 22.77
C LYS A 28 -2.26 -3.79 23.13
N SER A 29 -2.22 -2.77 22.30
CA SER A 29 -1.32 -1.63 22.51
C SER A 29 -1.92 -0.29 22.12
N ASN A 30 -3.23 -0.23 21.99
CA ASN A 30 -3.97 0.99 21.59
C ASN A 30 -3.51 1.54 20.22
N ASN A 31 -2.90 0.72 19.40
CA ASN A 31 -2.56 1.10 18.04
C ASN A 31 -3.83 1.13 17.18
N GLN A 32 -3.79 1.94 16.14
CA GLN A 32 -4.91 2.12 15.24
C GLN A 32 -4.58 1.54 13.87
N ILE A 33 -5.59 0.95 13.22
CA ILE A 33 -5.44 0.42 11.87
C ILE A 33 -6.21 1.30 10.92
N TYR A 34 -5.51 1.78 9.88
CA TYR A 34 -6.09 2.62 8.83
C TYR A 34 -5.94 1.95 7.48
N ILE A 35 -6.89 2.21 6.60
CA ILE A 35 -6.80 1.82 5.20
C ILE A 35 -6.79 3.10 4.38
N ILE A 36 -5.73 3.29 3.61
CA ILE A 36 -5.56 4.49 2.79
C ILE A 36 -5.18 4.11 1.35
N THR A 37 -5.30 5.08 0.46
CA THR A 37 -4.81 4.98 -0.91
C THR A 37 -3.97 6.21 -1.21
N TYR A 38 -3.21 6.14 -2.30
CA TYR A 38 -2.45 7.30 -2.77
C TYR A 38 -3.35 8.52 -3.00
N GLN A 39 -4.54 8.29 -3.58
CA GLN A 39 -5.45 9.39 -3.93
C GLN A 39 -6.00 10.12 -2.71
N ASP A 40 -6.31 9.39 -1.63
CA ASP A 40 -6.87 10.02 -0.43
C ASP A 40 -5.83 10.43 0.61
N SER A 41 -4.63 9.88 0.52
CA SER A 41 -3.60 10.09 1.54
C SER A 41 -2.20 10.12 0.91
N PRO A 42 -1.91 11.10 0.04
CA PRO A 42 -0.63 11.13 -0.68
C PRO A 42 0.60 11.27 0.22
N ASN A 43 0.49 11.99 1.32
CA ASN A 43 1.62 12.16 2.25
C ASN A 43 1.89 10.88 3.04
N ILE A 44 0.84 10.17 3.46
CA ILE A 44 0.99 8.86 4.10
C ILE A 44 1.63 7.89 3.11
N MET A 45 1.21 7.92 1.84
CA MET A 45 1.79 7.05 0.81
C MET A 45 3.28 7.32 0.63
N ARG A 46 3.70 8.58 0.64
CA ARG A 46 5.12 8.94 0.55
C ARG A 46 5.91 8.38 1.73
N GLU A 47 5.37 8.49 2.93
CA GLU A 47 6.02 7.94 4.12
C GLU A 47 6.11 6.41 4.06
N ILE A 48 5.07 5.74 3.57
CA ILE A 48 5.10 4.29 3.32
C ILE A 48 6.24 3.95 2.36
N GLY A 49 6.35 4.68 1.26
CA GLY A 49 7.41 4.46 0.28
C GLY A 49 8.81 4.64 0.87
N ARG A 50 8.97 5.66 1.71
CA ARG A 50 10.22 5.90 2.43
C ARG A 50 10.58 4.72 3.34
N LEU A 51 9.63 4.29 4.16
CA LEU A 51 9.84 3.19 5.12
C LEU A 51 10.13 1.87 4.42
N ARG A 52 9.43 1.59 3.30
CA ARG A 52 9.69 0.38 2.49
C ARG A 52 11.11 0.39 1.97
N GLU A 53 11.56 1.50 1.40
CA GLU A 53 12.90 1.57 0.82
C GLU A 53 13.98 1.38 1.90
N ILE A 54 13.80 2.02 3.07
CA ILE A 54 14.73 1.85 4.19
C ILE A 54 14.78 0.39 4.63
N ALA A 55 13.60 -0.23 4.81
CA ALA A 55 13.52 -1.61 5.29
C ALA A 55 14.15 -2.60 4.31
N PHE A 56 13.87 -2.45 3.02
CA PHE A 56 14.40 -3.36 2.01
C PHE A 56 15.89 -3.16 1.78
N ARG A 57 16.40 -1.93 1.84
CA ARG A 57 17.85 -1.70 1.77
C ARG A 57 18.57 -2.34 2.96
N ALA A 58 18.00 -2.24 4.15
CA ALA A 58 18.56 -2.87 5.34
C ALA A 58 18.61 -4.40 5.21
N ALA A 59 17.68 -4.99 4.46
CA ALA A 59 17.63 -6.42 4.20
C ALA A 59 18.46 -6.86 2.98
N GLY A 60 19.20 -5.94 2.36
CA GLY A 60 20.04 -6.23 1.21
C GLY A 60 19.37 -6.06 -0.15
N GLY A 61 18.16 -5.50 -0.18
CA GLY A 61 17.41 -5.26 -1.41
C GLY A 61 17.10 -3.78 -1.61
N GLY A 62 15.87 -3.51 -1.99
CA GLY A 62 15.42 -2.15 -2.25
C GLY A 62 15.43 -1.81 -3.74
N THR A 63 14.73 -0.73 -4.09
CA THR A 63 14.63 -0.28 -5.48
C THR A 63 15.84 0.56 -5.90
N GLY A 64 16.57 1.10 -4.92
CA GLY A 64 17.61 2.07 -5.17
C GLY A 64 17.09 3.48 -5.46
N LEU A 65 15.78 3.66 -5.43
CA LEU A 65 15.12 4.95 -5.63
C LEU A 65 14.90 5.66 -4.30
N SER A 66 14.49 6.91 -4.35
CA SER A 66 14.26 7.70 -3.13
C SER A 66 13.08 7.21 -2.30
N MET A 67 12.15 6.48 -2.92
CA MET A 67 10.99 5.87 -2.28
C MET A 67 10.64 4.59 -3.04
N ASP A 68 10.10 3.61 -2.33
CA ASP A 68 9.58 2.39 -2.94
C ASP A 68 8.07 2.54 -3.16
N ILE A 69 7.71 3.19 -4.26
CA ILE A 69 6.33 3.34 -4.72
C ILE A 69 6.30 2.93 -6.19
N ASP A 70 5.34 2.10 -6.57
CA ASP A 70 5.20 1.66 -7.96
C ASP A 70 3.83 2.00 -8.54
N GLU A 71 3.58 1.56 -9.77
CA GLU A 71 2.32 1.85 -10.47
C GLU A 71 1.10 1.25 -9.77
N TYR A 72 1.26 0.15 -9.07
CA TYR A 72 0.15 -0.50 -8.36
C TYR A 72 -0.31 0.30 -7.15
N ASP A 73 0.56 1.16 -6.62
CA ASP A 73 0.21 2.07 -5.53
C ASP A 73 -0.54 3.31 -6.05
N THR A 74 -0.33 3.72 -7.30
CA THR A 74 -0.77 5.03 -7.81
C THR A 74 -1.76 4.97 -8.98
N MET A 75 -2.01 3.81 -9.56
CA MET A 75 -2.93 3.65 -10.70
C MET A 75 -4.38 4.00 -10.34
N GLU A 76 -5.28 4.03 -11.32
CA GLU A 76 -6.67 4.45 -11.14
C GLU A 76 -7.42 3.68 -10.06
N ASN A 77 -7.36 2.35 -10.09
CA ASN A 77 -7.90 1.51 -9.01
C ASN A 77 -6.70 0.91 -8.25
N PRO A 78 -6.06 1.70 -7.38
CA PRO A 78 -4.79 1.29 -6.80
C PRO A 78 -4.98 0.25 -5.71
N TYR A 79 -3.88 -0.43 -5.38
CA TYR A 79 -3.83 -1.23 -4.17
C TYR A 79 -4.09 -0.32 -2.97
N LYS A 80 -4.82 -0.84 -2.01
CA LYS A 80 -5.03 -0.19 -0.73
C LYS A 80 -3.86 -0.49 0.19
N GLN A 81 -3.58 0.45 1.09
CA GLN A 81 -2.51 0.31 2.06
C GLN A 81 -3.16 0.16 3.43
N LEU A 82 -2.91 -0.97 4.07
CA LEU A 82 -3.31 -1.17 5.46
C LEU A 82 -2.10 -0.83 6.32
N ILE A 83 -2.26 0.14 7.24
CA ILE A 83 -1.17 0.57 8.09
C ILE A 83 -1.56 0.45 9.55
N VAL A 84 -0.57 0.18 10.38
CA VAL A 84 -0.69 0.20 11.83
C VAL A 84 -0.03 1.48 12.32
N TRP A 85 -0.81 2.32 12.97
CA TRP A 85 -0.40 3.63 13.47
C TRP A 85 -0.33 3.62 15.00
N ASN A 86 0.79 4.09 15.53
CA ASN A 86 0.94 4.30 16.97
C ASN A 86 0.67 5.78 17.27
N PRO A 87 -0.51 6.11 17.85
CA PRO A 87 -0.84 7.51 18.10
C PRO A 87 0.01 8.17 19.19
N GLU A 88 0.56 7.38 20.10
CA GLU A 88 1.41 7.89 21.16
C GLU A 88 2.79 8.30 20.64
N ALA A 89 3.41 7.43 19.85
CA ALA A 89 4.71 7.72 19.22
C ALA A 89 4.56 8.53 17.92
N GLU A 90 3.36 8.65 17.40
CA GLU A 90 3.07 9.32 16.13
C GLU A 90 3.89 8.74 14.98
N GLU A 91 3.84 7.42 14.83
CA GLU A 91 4.59 6.73 13.78
C GLU A 91 3.84 5.54 13.21
N ILE A 92 4.16 5.22 11.95
CA ILE A 92 3.68 4.03 11.27
C ILE A 92 4.57 2.87 11.69
N LEU A 93 3.97 1.85 12.32
CA LEU A 93 4.71 0.68 12.81
C LEU A 93 4.92 -0.37 11.74
N GLY A 94 4.01 -0.46 10.76
CA GLY A 94 4.09 -1.43 9.70
C GLY A 94 2.82 -1.44 8.88
N GLY A 95 2.77 -2.35 7.91
CA GLY A 95 1.61 -2.47 7.06
C GLY A 95 1.88 -3.33 5.84
N TYR A 96 0.87 -3.47 5.00
CA TYR A 96 0.98 -4.15 3.72
C TYR A 96 -0.04 -3.55 2.75
N ARG A 97 0.13 -3.87 1.47
CA ARG A 97 -0.84 -3.45 0.44
C ARG A 97 -1.66 -4.64 -0.01
N TYR A 98 -2.87 -4.35 -0.48
CA TYR A 98 -3.76 -5.37 -1.02
C TYR A 98 -4.72 -4.78 -2.04
N ILE A 99 -5.30 -5.63 -2.87
CA ILE A 99 -6.40 -5.25 -3.75
C ILE A 99 -7.47 -6.35 -3.69
N LEU A 100 -8.73 -5.93 -3.66
CA LEU A 100 -9.85 -6.87 -3.77
C LEU A 100 -10.01 -7.27 -5.23
N GLY A 101 -10.34 -8.55 -5.48
CA GLY A 101 -10.52 -9.04 -6.84
C GLY A 101 -11.59 -8.28 -7.63
N THR A 102 -12.61 -7.76 -6.93
CA THR A 102 -13.65 -6.95 -7.56
C THR A 102 -13.17 -5.56 -8.01
N ASP A 103 -12.04 -5.08 -7.48
CA ASP A 103 -11.47 -3.78 -7.83
C ASP A 103 -10.41 -3.88 -8.92
N VAL A 104 -10.04 -5.09 -9.33
CA VAL A 104 -9.02 -5.33 -10.34
C VAL A 104 -9.52 -4.86 -11.71
N ARG A 105 -8.72 -4.04 -12.38
CA ARG A 105 -8.99 -3.65 -13.75
C ARG A 105 -8.27 -4.58 -14.71
N PHE A 106 -8.67 -4.51 -15.99
CA PHE A 106 -8.10 -5.36 -17.03
C PHE A 106 -7.44 -4.48 -18.08
N ASP A 107 -6.35 -4.97 -18.65
CA ASP A 107 -5.65 -4.28 -19.72
C ASP A 107 -6.38 -4.45 -21.07
N GLU A 108 -5.83 -3.88 -22.13
CA GLU A 108 -6.41 -3.95 -23.48
C GLU A 108 -6.48 -5.37 -24.03
N HIS A 109 -5.73 -6.31 -23.46
CA HIS A 109 -5.71 -7.72 -23.83
C HIS A 109 -6.63 -8.57 -22.96
N GLY A 110 -7.34 -7.96 -22.00
CA GLY A 110 -8.22 -8.67 -21.09
C GLY A 110 -7.51 -9.36 -19.92
N ALA A 111 -6.24 -9.06 -19.69
CA ALA A 111 -5.50 -9.62 -18.57
C ALA A 111 -5.67 -8.75 -17.32
N PRO A 112 -5.76 -9.36 -16.12
CA PRO A 112 -5.89 -8.59 -14.89
C PRO A 112 -4.61 -7.81 -14.59
N VAL A 113 -4.77 -6.55 -14.15
CA VAL A 113 -3.67 -5.68 -13.76
C VAL A 113 -3.38 -5.91 -12.28
N LEU A 114 -2.48 -6.82 -11.99
CA LEU A 114 -2.08 -7.21 -10.63
C LEU A 114 -0.56 -7.17 -10.51
N ALA A 115 -0.07 -6.92 -9.31
CA ALA A 115 1.37 -6.95 -9.03
C ALA A 115 1.97 -8.31 -9.42
N THR A 116 1.25 -9.39 -9.14
CA THR A 116 1.69 -10.74 -9.49
C THR A 116 1.58 -11.06 -10.98
N SER A 117 0.92 -10.22 -11.79
CA SER A 117 0.80 -10.42 -13.24
C SER A 117 2.15 -10.42 -13.95
N HIS A 118 3.18 -9.81 -13.36
CA HIS A 118 4.54 -9.87 -13.90
C HIS A 118 5.18 -11.24 -13.75
N MET A 119 4.66 -12.08 -12.87
CA MET A 119 5.24 -13.38 -12.54
C MET A 119 4.39 -14.54 -13.02
N PHE A 120 3.08 -14.33 -13.21
CA PHE A 120 2.13 -15.39 -13.53
C PHE A 120 1.17 -14.98 -14.63
N ASN A 121 0.76 -15.96 -15.44
CA ASN A 121 -0.36 -15.81 -16.37
C ASN A 121 -1.57 -16.49 -15.74
N PHE A 122 -2.64 -15.73 -15.54
CA PHE A 122 -3.85 -16.26 -14.93
C PHE A 122 -4.75 -16.88 -16.00
N SER A 123 -5.35 -18.04 -15.70
CA SER A 123 -6.30 -18.68 -16.62
C SER A 123 -7.59 -17.87 -16.71
N ASP A 124 -8.29 -18.01 -17.85
CA ASP A 124 -9.60 -17.36 -18.04
C ASP A 124 -10.60 -17.81 -16.97
N ARG A 125 -10.55 -19.07 -16.59
CA ARG A 125 -11.43 -19.62 -15.57
C ARG A 125 -11.18 -18.96 -14.22
N PHE A 126 -9.93 -18.78 -13.83
CA PHE A 126 -9.59 -18.09 -12.59
C PHE A 126 -10.13 -16.67 -12.59
N VAL A 127 -9.91 -15.94 -13.68
CA VAL A 127 -10.32 -14.55 -13.81
C VAL A 127 -11.84 -14.41 -13.71
N LYS A 128 -12.60 -15.29 -14.37
CA LYS A 128 -14.06 -15.22 -14.39
C LYS A 128 -14.71 -15.73 -13.13
N GLU A 129 -14.23 -16.82 -12.57
CA GLU A 129 -14.91 -17.52 -11.48
C GLU A 129 -14.36 -17.19 -10.10
N PHE A 130 -13.06 -16.98 -9.97
CA PHE A 130 -12.41 -16.85 -8.67
C PHE A 130 -11.91 -15.46 -8.35
N LEU A 131 -11.42 -14.71 -9.34
CA LEU A 131 -10.88 -13.37 -9.08
C LEU A 131 -11.85 -12.44 -8.33
N PRO A 132 -13.15 -12.39 -8.67
CA PRO A 132 -14.09 -11.48 -7.97
C PRO A 132 -14.20 -11.72 -6.47
N THR A 133 -13.80 -12.89 -5.98
CA THR A 133 -13.85 -13.23 -4.55
C THR A 133 -12.47 -13.29 -3.91
N THR A 134 -11.44 -12.84 -4.61
CA THR A 134 -10.05 -12.96 -4.20
C THR A 134 -9.54 -11.63 -3.63
N ILE A 135 -8.51 -11.72 -2.78
CA ILE A 135 -7.70 -10.59 -2.30
C ILE A 135 -6.25 -10.89 -2.66
N GLU A 136 -5.56 -9.90 -3.21
CA GLU A 136 -4.13 -9.99 -3.47
C GLU A 136 -3.32 -9.01 -2.64
#